data_a1e3eb714ccf719c4110113ce30500a1
#
_entry.id   a1e3eb714ccf719c4110113ce30500a1
#
_cell.length_a   1.000
_cell.length_b   1.000
_cell.length_c   1.000
_cell.angle_alpha   90.00
_cell.angle_beta   90.00
_cell.angle_gamma   90.00
#
_symmetry.space_group_name_H-M   'P 1'
#
loop_
_entity.id
_entity.type
_entity.pdbx_description
1 polymer ?
#
loop_
_entity_poly.entity_id
_entity_poly.type
_entity_poly.pdbx_seq_one_letter_code
_entity_poly.pdbx_strand_id
1 'polypeptide(L)' 'MRIDRVNLAATMAKRCMRGKELATLASISVSSVSGIRNGRSCSAEMASKIASALNVPLNELLEKEN' A
#
# COMPACT_ATOMS: atom_id res chain seq x y z
N MET A 1 -3.94 -6.07 9.87
CA MET A 1 -2.88 -5.04 9.73
C MET A 1 -3.39 -3.91 8.86
N ARG A 2 -3.06 -2.70 9.18
CA ARG A 2 -3.55 -1.53 8.44
C ARG A 2 -2.39 -0.69 7.93
N ILE A 3 -2.50 -0.33 6.66
CA ILE A 3 -1.53 0.58 6.04
C ILE A 3 -1.97 2.02 6.32
N ASP A 4 -1.01 2.87 6.67
CA ASP A 4 -1.28 4.30 6.84
C ASP A 4 -1.58 4.91 5.46
N ARG A 5 -2.82 5.38 5.29
CA ARG A 5 -3.29 5.92 4.01
C ARG A 5 -2.50 7.13 3.56
N VAL A 6 -2.11 7.96 4.50
CA VAL A 6 -1.34 9.18 4.18
C VAL A 6 0.04 8.80 3.67
N ASN A 7 0.72 7.88 4.36
CA ASN A 7 2.04 7.41 3.93
C ASN A 7 1.97 6.70 2.59
N LEU A 8 0.93 5.89 2.37
CA LEU A 8 0.75 5.20 1.10
C LEU A 8 0.56 6.21 -0.04
N ALA A 9 -0.32 7.17 0.14
CA ALA A 9 -0.57 8.20 -0.87
C ALA A 9 0.69 9.01 -1.17
N ALA A 10 1.42 9.40 -0.13
CA ALA A 10 2.66 10.16 -0.29
C ALA A 10 3.72 9.35 -1.03
N THR A 11 3.86 8.07 -0.70
CA THR A 11 4.85 7.19 -1.35
C THR A 11 4.49 6.98 -2.81
N MET A 12 3.21 6.75 -3.10
CA MET A 12 2.74 6.60 -4.49
C MET A 12 2.99 7.87 -5.29
N ALA A 13 2.73 9.03 -4.70
CA ALA A 13 2.95 10.32 -5.35
C ALA A 13 4.43 10.55 -5.66
N LYS A 14 5.32 10.23 -4.73
CA LYS A 14 6.77 10.33 -4.94
C LYS A 14 7.25 9.49 -6.10
N ARG A 15 6.60 8.37 -6.34
CA ARG A 15 6.97 7.45 -7.42
C ARG A 15 6.15 7.65 -8.68
N CYS A 16 5.30 8.66 -8.69
CA CYS A 16 4.38 8.94 -9.81
C CYS A 16 3.57 7.69 -10.18
N MET A 17 3.14 6.95 -9.17
CA MET A 17 2.46 5.67 -9.34
C MET A 17 0.97 5.81 -9.05
N ARG A 18 0.15 5.28 -9.94
CA ARG A 18 -1.30 5.24 -9.76
C ARG A 18 -1.70 3.90 -9.15
N GLY A 19 -2.91 3.85 -8.59
CA GLY A 19 -3.43 2.63 -7.99
C GLY A 19 -3.41 1.43 -8.91
N LYS A 20 -3.73 1.63 -10.19
CA LYS A 20 -3.69 0.55 -11.20
C LYS A 20 -2.27 0.00 -11.38
N GLU A 21 -1.28 0.89 -11.41
CA GLU A 21 0.12 0.48 -11.53
C GLU A 21 0.57 -0.28 -10.29
N LEU A 22 0.20 0.21 -9.12
CA LEU A 22 0.51 -0.48 -7.87
C LEU A 22 -0.10 -1.87 -7.84
N ALA A 23 -1.37 -2.00 -8.25
CA ALA A 23 -2.04 -3.30 -8.30
C ALA A 23 -1.28 -4.28 -9.19
N THR A 24 -0.84 -3.82 -10.37
CA THR A 24 -0.09 -4.65 -11.31
C THR A 24 1.25 -5.08 -10.71
N LEU A 25 2.00 -4.14 -10.14
CA LEU A 25 3.32 -4.44 -9.56
C LEU A 25 3.22 -5.33 -8.32
N ALA A 26 2.20 -5.14 -7.52
CA ALA A 26 1.99 -5.95 -6.32
C ALA A 26 1.26 -7.27 -6.60
N SER A 27 0.82 -7.49 -7.83
CA SER A 27 0.05 -8.68 -8.24
C SER A 27 -1.23 -8.85 -7.42
N ILE A 28 -1.93 -7.75 -7.21
CA ILE A 28 -3.22 -7.72 -6.51
C ILE A 28 -4.26 -7.00 -7.38
N SER A 29 -5.53 -7.09 -7.02
CA SER A 29 -6.58 -6.42 -7.78
C SER A 29 -6.61 -4.92 -7.51
N VAL A 30 -7.10 -4.15 -8.49
CA VAL A 30 -7.31 -2.71 -8.33
C VAL A 30 -8.30 -2.45 -7.19
N SER A 31 -9.31 -3.32 -7.03
CA SER A 31 -10.27 -3.22 -5.92
C SER A 31 -9.58 -3.34 -4.57
N SER A 32 -8.59 -4.23 -4.45
CA SER A 32 -7.82 -4.38 -3.21
C SER A 32 -7.03 -3.11 -2.89
N VAL A 33 -6.38 -2.52 -3.88
CA VAL A 33 -5.67 -1.25 -3.70
C VAL A 33 -6.62 -0.15 -3.27
N SER A 34 -7.76 -0.05 -3.93
CA SER A 34 -8.78 0.95 -3.61
C SER A 34 -9.29 0.78 -2.17
N GLY A 35 -9.56 -0.46 -1.75
CA GLY A 35 -10.00 -0.74 -0.39
C GLY A 35 -8.96 -0.31 0.64
N ILE A 36 -7.70 -0.61 0.40
CA ILE A 36 -6.61 -0.23 1.31
C ILE A 36 -6.46 1.29 1.37
N ARG A 37 -6.57 1.98 0.24
CA ARG A 37 -6.52 3.44 0.19
C ARG A 37 -7.70 4.08 0.91
N ASN A 38 -8.80 3.34 1.07
CA ASN A 38 -9.98 3.80 1.81
C ASN A 38 -9.96 3.39 3.28
N GLY A 39 -8.88 2.78 3.74
CA GLY A 39 -8.69 2.48 5.16
C GLY A 39 -9.01 1.05 5.56
N ARG A 40 -9.25 0.15 4.62
CA ARG A 40 -9.48 -1.27 4.95
C ARG A 40 -8.21 -1.92 5.46
N SER A 41 -8.38 -2.85 6.39
CA SER A 41 -7.25 -3.67 6.83
C SER A 41 -6.86 -4.66 5.73
N CYS A 42 -5.64 -5.15 5.80
CA CYS A 42 -5.13 -6.13 4.85
C CYS A 42 -4.31 -7.18 5.58
N SER A 43 -4.04 -8.29 4.91
CA SER A 43 -3.16 -9.32 5.46
C SER A 43 -1.70 -8.86 5.41
N ALA A 44 -0.86 -9.51 6.24
CA ALA A 44 0.58 -9.24 6.22
C ALA A 44 1.18 -9.52 4.85
N GLU A 45 0.69 -10.57 4.19
CA GLU A 45 1.15 -10.92 2.84
C GLU A 45 0.84 -9.80 1.84
N MET A 46 -0.38 -9.28 1.86
CA MET A 46 -0.76 -8.20 0.96
C MET A 46 0.03 -6.93 1.24
N ALA A 47 0.19 -6.58 2.51
CA ALA A 47 0.98 -5.41 2.90
C ALA A 47 2.43 -5.53 2.44
N SER A 48 3.01 -6.74 2.56
CA SER A 48 4.37 -7.01 2.07
C SER A 48 4.47 -6.84 0.56
N LYS A 49 3.48 -7.30 -0.19
CA LYS A 49 3.46 -7.14 -1.64
C LYS A 49 3.43 -5.67 -2.04
N ILE A 50 2.64 -4.87 -1.35
CA ILE A 50 2.55 -3.44 -1.61
C ILE A 50 3.87 -2.74 -1.28
N ALA A 51 4.45 -3.04 -0.12
CA ALA A 51 5.73 -2.46 0.27
C ALA A 51 6.83 -2.81 -0.73
N SER A 52 6.86 -4.06 -1.18
CA SER A 52 7.82 -4.52 -2.17
C SER A 52 7.64 -3.79 -3.50
N ALA A 53 6.40 -3.61 -3.95
CA ALA A 53 6.09 -2.90 -5.19
C ALA A 53 6.53 -1.44 -5.12
N LEU A 54 6.44 -0.82 -3.95
CA LEU A 54 6.86 0.56 -3.72
C LEU A 54 8.34 0.67 -3.35
N ASN A 55 9.00 -0.47 -3.16
CA ASN A 55 10.41 -0.53 -2.77
C ASN A 55 10.69 0.22 -1.46
N VAL A 56 9.83 0.02 -0.48
CA VAL A 56 9.97 0.62 0.85
C VAL A 56 9.82 -0.47 1.91
N PRO A 57 10.40 -0.28 3.12
CA PRO A 57 10.16 -1.22 4.21
C PRO A 57 8.69 -1.24 4.62
N LEU A 58 8.18 -2.42 4.96
CA LEU A 58 6.80 -2.58 5.37
C LEU A 58 6.44 -1.68 6.56
N ASN A 59 7.33 -1.59 7.53
CA ASN A 59 7.08 -0.80 8.74
C ASN A 59 6.89 0.69 8.47
N GLU A 60 7.37 1.21 7.35
CA GLU A 60 7.14 2.60 6.98
C GLU A 60 5.72 2.84 6.47
N LEU A 61 5.06 1.79 5.98
CA LEU A 61 3.70 1.89 5.46
C LEU A 61 2.63 1.64 6.50
N LEU A 62 2.96 0.99 7.60
CA LEU A 62 1.97 0.61 8.60
C LEU A 62 1.58 1.79 9.47
N GLU A 63 0.30 1.78 9.92
CA GLU A 63 -0.14 2.74 10.92
C GLU A 63 0.70 2.58 12.18
N LYS A 64 1.14 3.71 12.71
CA LYS A 64 1.89 3.70 13.96
C LYS A 64 0.91 3.58 15.13
N GLU A 65 1.20 2.68 16.03
CA GLU A 65 0.46 2.58 17.28
C GLU A 65 1.07 3.57 18.28
N ASN A 66 0.20 4.27 18.96
CA ASN A 66 0.61 5.18 20.02
C ASN A 66 0.45 4.52 21.38
#